data_42a60625c408bb37b4c915ac140ab4c1
#
_entry.id   42a60625c408bb37b4c915ac140ab4c1
#
_cell.length_a   1.000
_cell.length_b   1.000
_cell.length_c   1.000
_cell.angle_alpha   90.00
_cell.angle_beta   90.00
_cell.angle_gamma   90.00
#
_symmetry.space_group_name_H-M   'P 1'
#
loop_
_entity.id
_entity.type
_entity.pdbx_description
1 polymer ?
#
loop_
_entity_poly.entity_id
_entity_poly.type
_entity_poly.pdbx_seq_one_letter_code
_entity_poly.pdbx_strand_id
1 'polypeptide(L)'
;MCIRFIIEIMIKRKDNKMRYIKDNGGREKYFQVKFKKDLTSDCVIRAIAIATGNDYKEVMTELFKIGLEIGQMPNNKKCYEIYLNKLGWEKHKPTRKVNGKKYKVKNMPIDHTNMIVHTSKHLTTIIQGNLHDTWDCREWCANSYYIKGASQ
;
A
#
# COMPACT_ATOMS: atom_id res chain seq x y z
N MET A 1 26.83 -4.30 -4.59
CA MET A 1 25.68 -5.08 -5.04
C MET A 1 25.43 -4.78 -6.52
N CYS A 2 25.49 -5.81 -7.32
CA CYS A 2 25.72 -5.74 -8.76
C CYS A 2 24.59 -5.10 -9.55
N ILE A 3 24.95 -4.16 -10.42
CA ILE A 3 24.20 -3.68 -11.58
C ILE A 3 23.51 -4.83 -12.35
N ARG A 4 24.12 -6.02 -12.38
CA ARG A 4 23.56 -7.25 -12.95
C ARG A 4 22.23 -7.67 -12.31
N PHE A 5 22.10 -7.58 -11.00
CA PHE A 5 20.87 -7.96 -10.27
C PHE A 5 19.71 -7.00 -10.56
N ILE A 6 20.02 -5.71 -10.66
CA ILE A 6 19.04 -4.67 -11.05
C ILE A 6 18.60 -4.85 -12.51
N ILE A 7 19.54 -5.20 -13.38
CA ILE A 7 19.26 -5.46 -14.80
C ILE A 7 18.40 -6.74 -14.97
N GLU A 8 18.68 -7.81 -14.21
CA GLU A 8 17.85 -9.03 -14.24
C GLU A 8 16.44 -8.79 -13.72
N ILE A 9 16.28 -7.99 -12.68
CA ILE A 9 14.96 -7.56 -12.20
C ILE A 9 14.24 -6.70 -13.23
N MET A 10 14.95 -5.82 -13.92
CA MET A 10 14.39 -4.99 -14.99
C MET A 10 14.04 -5.80 -16.25
N ILE A 11 14.82 -6.82 -16.58
CA ILE A 11 14.56 -7.71 -17.72
C ILE A 11 13.36 -8.64 -17.42
N LYS A 12 13.28 -9.22 -16.23
CA LYS A 12 12.09 -10.00 -15.80
C LYS A 12 10.80 -9.18 -15.77
N ARG A 13 10.89 -7.86 -15.67
CA ARG A 13 9.73 -6.97 -15.71
C ARG A 13 9.24 -6.61 -17.10
N LYS A 14 10.05 -6.73 -18.13
CA LYS A 14 9.59 -6.48 -19.51
C LYS A 14 8.44 -7.41 -19.89
N ASP A 15 8.40 -8.61 -19.30
CA ASP A 15 7.41 -9.62 -19.62
C ASP A 15 6.24 -9.70 -18.62
N ASN A 16 6.32 -9.04 -17.46
CA ASN A 16 5.27 -9.09 -16.41
C ASN A 16 4.73 -7.70 -16.06
N LYS A 17 3.85 -7.21 -16.92
CA LYS A 17 3.11 -5.96 -16.66
C LYS A 17 2.27 -6.10 -15.40
N MET A 18 2.38 -5.12 -14.46
CA MET A 18 1.55 -5.08 -13.26
C MET A 18 0.06 -5.19 -13.61
N ARG A 19 -0.61 -6.20 -13.05
CA ARG A 19 -2.06 -6.37 -13.17
C ARG A 19 -2.77 -5.61 -12.07
N TYR A 20 -3.99 -5.20 -12.34
CA TYR A 20 -4.91 -4.69 -11.33
C TYR A 20 -5.84 -5.82 -10.88
N ILE A 21 -5.93 -6.01 -9.58
CA ILE A 21 -6.79 -6.99 -8.92
C ILE A 21 -7.73 -6.24 -8.00
N LYS A 22 -9.04 -6.38 -8.24
CA LYS A 22 -10.04 -5.77 -7.38
C LYS A 22 -10.06 -6.46 -6.02
N ASP A 23 -9.79 -5.68 -4.96
CA ASP A 23 -9.64 -6.18 -3.60
C ASP A 23 -10.11 -5.11 -2.60
N ASN A 24 -10.99 -5.48 -1.70
CA ASN A 24 -11.50 -4.59 -0.66
C ASN A 24 -10.93 -4.89 0.74
N GLY A 25 -9.93 -5.76 0.82
CA GLY A 25 -9.26 -6.10 2.09
C GLY A 25 -10.14 -6.88 3.07
N GLY A 26 -11.21 -7.51 2.60
CA GLY A 26 -12.15 -8.25 3.44
C GLY A 26 -13.27 -7.40 4.05
N ARG A 27 -13.43 -6.14 3.62
CA ARG A 27 -14.51 -5.26 4.08
C ARG A 27 -15.89 -5.90 3.96
N GLU A 28 -16.16 -6.61 2.88
CA GLU A 28 -17.46 -7.24 2.58
C GLU A 28 -17.91 -8.28 3.61
N LYS A 29 -16.99 -8.81 4.43
CA LYS A 29 -17.36 -9.72 5.54
C LYS A 29 -18.19 -9.02 6.60
N TYR A 30 -18.03 -7.71 6.73
CA TYR A 30 -18.63 -6.92 7.84
C TYR A 30 -19.60 -5.86 7.36
N PHE A 31 -19.37 -5.29 6.20
CA PHE A 31 -20.12 -4.14 5.70
C PHE A 31 -20.54 -4.37 4.25
N GLN A 32 -21.84 -4.38 4.01
CA GLN A 32 -22.39 -4.47 2.67
C GLN A 32 -22.22 -3.15 1.93
N VAL A 33 -21.75 -3.21 0.69
CA VAL A 33 -21.76 -2.06 -0.22
C VAL A 33 -23.16 -1.97 -0.83
N LYS A 34 -23.97 -1.03 -0.34
CA LYS A 34 -25.36 -0.85 -0.80
C LYS A 34 -25.48 -0.07 -2.11
N PHE A 35 -24.48 0.74 -2.48
CA PHE A 35 -24.50 1.63 -3.63
C PHE A 35 -23.19 1.59 -4.43
N LYS A 36 -23.29 1.70 -5.76
CA LYS A 36 -22.15 1.75 -6.68
C LYS A 36 -21.15 2.90 -6.42
N LYS A 37 -21.55 3.90 -5.64
CA LYS A 37 -20.74 5.11 -5.34
C LYS A 37 -20.45 5.25 -3.85
N ASP A 38 -20.39 4.15 -3.10
CA ASP A 38 -20.12 4.20 -1.68
C ASP A 38 -18.65 4.63 -1.45
N LEU A 39 -18.48 5.91 -1.19
CA LEU A 39 -17.19 6.49 -0.81
C LEU A 39 -16.94 6.15 0.67
N THR A 40 -16.27 5.05 0.91
CA THR A 40 -16.06 4.51 2.24
C THR A 40 -14.95 5.21 3.02
N SER A 41 -14.10 5.98 2.35
CA SER A 41 -12.93 6.68 2.94
C SER A 41 -12.01 5.77 3.78
N ASP A 42 -11.98 4.48 3.48
CA ASP A 42 -11.29 3.45 4.25
C ASP A 42 -10.03 2.90 3.55
N CYS A 43 -9.46 3.65 2.61
CA CYS A 43 -8.28 3.21 1.84
C CYS A 43 -7.12 2.78 2.74
N VAL A 44 -6.92 3.44 3.88
CA VAL A 44 -5.88 3.10 4.86
C VAL A 44 -6.13 1.70 5.45
N ILE A 45 -7.35 1.44 5.90
CA ILE A 45 -7.74 0.15 6.49
C ILE A 45 -7.58 -0.97 5.45
N ARG A 46 -8.11 -0.77 4.24
CA ARG A 46 -7.98 -1.75 3.16
C ARG A 46 -6.53 -2.04 2.81
N ALA A 47 -5.73 -1.01 2.58
CA ALA A 47 -4.34 -1.16 2.20
C ALA A 47 -3.55 -1.94 3.24
N ILE A 48 -3.73 -1.64 4.53
CA ILE A 48 -3.04 -2.35 5.62
C ILE A 48 -3.55 -3.79 5.73
N ALA A 49 -4.86 -4.01 5.69
CA ALA A 49 -5.42 -5.37 5.75
C ALA A 49 -4.91 -6.25 4.60
N ILE A 50 -4.87 -5.75 3.38
CA ILE A 50 -4.35 -6.47 2.21
C ILE A 50 -2.85 -6.77 2.38
N ALA A 51 -2.06 -5.78 2.76
CA ALA A 51 -0.60 -5.92 2.84
C ALA A 51 -0.16 -6.86 3.96
N THR A 52 -0.84 -6.82 5.10
CA THR A 52 -0.47 -7.59 6.30
C THR A 52 -1.15 -8.95 6.36
N GLY A 53 -2.27 -9.13 5.68
CA GLY A 53 -3.15 -10.28 5.85
C GLY A 53 -3.99 -10.24 7.13
N ASN A 54 -3.93 -9.15 7.90
CA ASN A 54 -4.71 -8.98 9.10
C ASN A 54 -6.19 -8.74 8.75
N ASP A 55 -7.07 -9.13 9.64
CA ASP A 55 -8.51 -8.95 9.46
C ASP A 55 -8.89 -7.47 9.36
N TYR A 56 -9.79 -7.15 8.43
CA TYR A 56 -10.22 -5.77 8.17
C TYR A 56 -10.74 -5.05 9.42
N LYS A 57 -11.58 -5.73 10.21
CA LYS A 57 -12.19 -5.16 11.42
C LYS A 57 -11.17 -4.99 12.54
N GLU A 58 -10.21 -5.89 12.63
CA GLU A 58 -9.08 -5.77 13.56
C GLU A 58 -8.22 -4.55 13.23
N VAL A 59 -7.83 -4.38 11.96
CA VAL A 59 -7.08 -3.19 11.51
C VAL A 59 -7.84 -1.90 11.81
N MET A 60 -9.13 -1.86 11.50
CA MET A 60 -10.00 -0.73 11.80
C MET A 60 -10.00 -0.41 13.30
N THR A 61 -10.17 -1.42 14.14
CA THR A 61 -10.22 -1.29 15.60
C THR A 61 -8.91 -0.69 16.15
N GLU A 62 -7.77 -1.21 15.71
CA GLU A 62 -6.46 -0.71 16.16
C GLU A 62 -6.20 0.74 15.74
N LEU A 63 -6.57 1.10 14.51
CA LEU A 63 -6.44 2.48 14.04
C LEU A 63 -7.34 3.44 14.81
N PHE A 64 -8.57 3.04 15.17
CA PHE A 64 -9.46 3.84 16.01
C PHE A 64 -8.92 4.01 17.44
N LYS A 65 -8.34 2.96 18.03
CA LYS A 65 -7.69 3.06 19.35
C LYS A 65 -6.54 4.08 19.32
N ILE A 66 -5.65 3.97 18.34
CA ILE A 66 -4.54 4.92 18.18
C ILE A 66 -5.07 6.34 17.98
N GLY A 67 -6.08 6.51 17.14
CA GLY A 67 -6.72 7.80 16.90
C GLY A 67 -7.26 8.44 18.17
N LEU A 68 -7.91 7.67 19.03
CA LEU A 68 -8.40 8.13 20.34
C LEU A 68 -7.25 8.54 21.26
N GLU A 69 -6.14 7.80 21.26
CA GLU A 69 -4.98 8.10 22.10
C GLU A 69 -4.29 9.42 21.71
N ILE A 70 -4.18 9.69 20.41
CA ILE A 70 -3.44 10.86 19.91
C ILE A 70 -4.32 12.03 19.44
N GLY A 71 -5.64 11.89 19.53
CA GLY A 71 -6.59 12.92 19.09
C GLY A 71 -6.60 13.15 17.58
N GLN A 72 -6.48 12.10 16.78
CA GLN A 72 -6.49 12.14 15.32
C GLN A 72 -7.49 11.16 14.72
N MET A 73 -7.97 11.44 13.51
CA MET A 73 -8.81 10.50 12.79
C MET A 73 -8.01 9.24 12.39
N PRO A 74 -8.63 8.05 12.34
CA PRO A 74 -7.94 6.80 12.04
C PRO A 74 -7.20 6.76 10.70
N ASN A 75 -7.68 7.52 9.71
CA ASN A 75 -7.03 7.64 8.40
C ASN A 75 -5.92 8.69 8.35
N ASN A 76 -5.65 9.38 9.48
CA ASN A 76 -4.56 10.32 9.55
C ASN A 76 -3.20 9.60 9.48
N LYS A 77 -2.27 10.22 8.78
CA LYS A 77 -0.92 9.67 8.59
C LYS A 77 -0.22 9.30 9.89
N LYS A 78 -0.35 10.12 10.94
CA LYS A 78 0.22 9.80 12.25
C LYS A 78 -0.33 8.49 12.82
N CYS A 79 -1.65 8.25 12.70
CA CYS A 79 -2.28 7.02 13.17
C CYS A 79 -1.73 5.79 12.46
N TYR A 80 -1.78 5.77 11.15
CA TYR A 80 -1.37 4.57 10.43
C TYR A 80 0.15 4.35 10.44
N GLU A 81 0.96 5.39 10.54
CA GLU A 81 2.41 5.21 10.72
C GLU A 81 2.75 4.60 12.09
N ILE A 82 2.07 5.00 13.16
CA ILE A 82 2.22 4.36 14.48
C ILE A 82 1.86 2.87 14.39
N TYR A 83 0.74 2.55 13.78
CA TYR A 83 0.29 1.17 13.63
C TYR A 83 1.25 0.34 12.78
N LEU A 84 1.66 0.85 11.64
CA LEU A 84 2.64 0.17 10.76
C LEU A 84 3.97 -0.07 11.47
N ASN A 85 4.47 0.91 12.23
CA ASN A 85 5.68 0.75 13.03
C ASN A 85 5.54 -0.37 14.08
N LYS A 86 4.39 -0.45 14.76
CA LYS A 86 4.11 -1.56 15.70
C LYS A 86 4.14 -2.93 15.01
N LEU A 87 3.74 -2.99 13.74
CA LEU A 87 3.77 -4.21 12.94
C LEU A 87 5.13 -4.48 12.29
N GLY A 88 6.14 -3.63 12.52
CA GLY A 88 7.48 -3.77 11.97
C GLY A 88 7.61 -3.30 10.52
N TRP A 89 6.71 -2.46 10.05
CA TRP A 89 6.76 -1.85 8.72
C TRP A 89 7.54 -0.54 8.75
N GLU A 90 8.38 -0.33 7.74
CA GLU A 90 9.25 0.82 7.60
C GLU A 90 8.88 1.65 6.38
N LYS A 91 8.99 2.97 6.54
CA LYS A 91 8.72 3.93 5.47
C LYS A 91 9.97 4.18 4.64
N HIS A 92 9.78 4.19 3.32
CA HIS A 92 10.79 4.53 2.34
C HIS A 92 10.27 5.57 1.33
N LYS A 93 11.17 6.34 0.77
CA LYS A 93 10.87 7.21 -0.38
C LYS A 93 11.39 6.54 -1.65
N PRO A 94 10.60 6.45 -2.72
CA PRO A 94 11.10 5.92 -3.97
C PRO A 94 12.21 6.81 -4.53
N THR A 95 13.25 6.19 -5.08
CA THR A 95 14.26 6.90 -5.85
C THR A 95 13.58 7.54 -7.06
N ARG A 96 13.89 8.80 -7.33
CA ARG A 96 13.35 9.47 -8.52
C ARG A 96 13.98 8.90 -9.78
N LYS A 97 13.23 8.93 -10.88
CA LYS A 97 13.77 8.62 -12.21
C LYS A 97 14.90 9.62 -12.57
N VAL A 98 15.76 9.23 -13.51
CA VAL A 98 16.88 10.05 -14.00
C VAL A 98 16.45 11.46 -14.43
N ASN A 99 15.22 11.60 -14.96
CA ASN A 99 14.65 12.91 -15.34
C ASN A 99 14.03 13.69 -14.17
N GLY A 100 14.24 13.28 -12.91
CA GLY A 100 13.69 13.90 -11.70
C GLY A 100 12.18 13.66 -11.44
N LYS A 101 11.48 12.98 -12.34
CA LYS A 101 10.04 12.69 -12.18
C LYS A 101 9.80 11.57 -11.18
N LYS A 102 8.65 11.63 -10.47
CA LYS A 102 8.20 10.56 -9.60
C LYS A 102 7.87 9.29 -10.40
N TYR A 103 8.06 8.14 -9.78
CA TYR A 103 7.54 6.89 -10.33
C TYR A 103 6.02 6.87 -10.27
N LYS A 104 5.38 6.34 -11.31
CA LYS A 104 4.00 5.88 -11.21
C LYS A 104 3.96 4.55 -10.44
N VAL A 105 2.83 4.25 -9.78
CA VAL A 105 2.66 3.00 -9.04
C VAL A 105 3.07 1.79 -9.88
N LYS A 106 2.62 1.71 -11.13
CA LYS A 106 2.95 0.60 -12.05
C LYS A 106 4.44 0.45 -12.38
N ASN A 107 5.22 1.50 -12.20
CA ASN A 107 6.64 1.54 -12.59
C ASN A 107 7.58 1.57 -11.37
N MET A 108 7.05 1.44 -10.16
CA MET A 108 7.90 1.40 -8.98
C MET A 108 8.89 0.24 -9.03
N PRO A 109 10.15 0.44 -8.63
CA PRO A 109 11.08 -0.66 -8.43
C PRO A 109 10.59 -1.51 -7.25
N ILE A 110 10.10 -2.70 -7.55
CA ILE A 110 9.58 -3.64 -6.56
C ILE A 110 10.43 -4.91 -6.62
N ASP A 111 10.85 -5.38 -5.49
CA ASP A 111 11.55 -6.64 -5.32
C ASP A 111 10.63 -7.67 -4.66
N HIS A 112 9.63 -8.16 -5.34
CA HIS A 112 8.74 -9.25 -4.90
C HIS A 112 8.14 -9.17 -3.48
N THR A 113 8.30 -8.06 -2.76
CA THR A 113 7.73 -7.85 -1.43
C THR A 113 6.34 -7.24 -1.52
N ASN A 114 5.53 -7.53 -0.51
CA ASN A 114 4.29 -6.80 -0.32
C ASN A 114 4.62 -5.38 0.11
N MET A 115 3.99 -4.39 -0.48
CA MET A 115 4.21 -3.00 -0.10
C MET A 115 2.91 -2.21 -0.08
N ILE A 116 2.88 -1.23 0.82
CA ILE A 116 1.84 -0.21 0.85
C ILE A 116 2.40 1.04 0.20
N VAL A 117 1.71 1.58 -0.80
CA VAL A 117 2.16 2.77 -1.53
C VAL A 117 1.27 3.95 -1.19
N HIS A 118 1.89 5.03 -0.74
CA HIS A 118 1.22 6.32 -0.55
C HIS A 118 1.32 7.15 -1.82
N THR A 119 0.17 7.46 -2.38
CA THR A 119 0.00 8.43 -3.47
C THR A 119 -0.56 9.75 -2.93
N SER A 120 -0.96 10.68 -3.77
CA SER A 120 -1.65 11.88 -3.31
C SER A 120 -3.02 11.52 -2.73
N LYS A 121 -3.18 11.65 -1.43
CA LYS A 121 -4.43 11.40 -0.68
C LYS A 121 -4.99 9.96 -0.74
N HIS A 122 -4.17 8.97 -1.07
CA HIS A 122 -4.61 7.58 -1.16
C HIS A 122 -3.51 6.61 -0.75
N LEU A 123 -3.87 5.54 -0.06
CA LEU A 123 -3.03 4.36 0.16
C LEU A 123 -3.53 3.20 -0.69
N THR A 124 -2.60 2.52 -1.32
CA THR A 124 -2.86 1.31 -2.11
C THR A 124 -1.84 0.23 -1.80
N THR A 125 -2.05 -0.97 -2.28
CA THR A 125 -1.20 -2.11 -1.94
C THR A 125 -0.73 -2.83 -3.19
N ILE A 126 0.54 -3.22 -3.19
CA ILE A 126 1.13 -4.08 -4.21
C ILE A 126 1.50 -5.40 -3.55
N ILE A 127 0.95 -6.50 -4.07
CA ILE A 127 1.24 -7.86 -3.63
C ILE A 127 1.88 -8.62 -4.80
N GLN A 128 3.08 -9.11 -4.60
CA GLN A 128 3.82 -9.88 -5.62
C GLN A 128 3.79 -9.22 -7.01
N GLY A 129 3.99 -7.90 -7.03
CA GLY A 129 4.04 -7.12 -8.26
C GLY A 129 2.69 -6.72 -8.88
N ASN A 130 1.57 -7.07 -8.26
CA ASN A 130 0.22 -6.70 -8.71
C ASN A 130 -0.43 -5.69 -7.78
N LEU A 131 -1.19 -4.75 -8.37
CA LEU A 131 -1.98 -3.79 -7.60
C LEU A 131 -3.24 -4.44 -7.07
N HIS A 132 -3.45 -4.35 -5.76
CA HIS A 132 -4.66 -4.77 -5.06
C HIS A 132 -5.37 -3.54 -4.47
N ASP A 133 -6.52 -3.20 -5.02
CA ASP A 133 -7.33 -2.06 -4.56
C ASP A 133 -8.77 -2.19 -5.06
N THR A 134 -9.65 -1.31 -4.61
CA THR A 134 -11.02 -1.22 -5.10
C THR A 134 -11.14 -0.48 -6.44
N TRP A 135 -10.09 0.25 -6.83
CA TRP A 135 -10.00 0.94 -8.11
C TRP A 135 -8.57 0.98 -8.64
N ASP A 136 -8.42 1.17 -9.94
CA ASP A 136 -7.12 1.12 -10.62
C ASP A 136 -6.36 2.45 -10.52
N CYS A 137 -5.41 2.53 -9.60
CA CYS A 137 -4.54 3.69 -9.40
C CYS A 137 -3.11 3.50 -9.94
N ARG A 138 -2.89 2.56 -10.86
CA ARG A 138 -1.54 2.27 -11.42
C ARG A 138 -0.88 3.48 -12.09
N GLU A 139 -1.67 4.41 -12.62
CA GLU A 139 -1.17 5.62 -13.28
C GLU A 139 -0.82 6.77 -12.32
N TRP A 140 -1.16 6.65 -11.05
CA TRP A 140 -0.88 7.66 -10.04
C TRP A 140 0.59 7.64 -9.61
N CYS A 141 1.10 8.82 -9.19
CA CYS A 141 2.47 8.96 -8.72
C CYS A 141 2.63 8.47 -7.29
N ALA A 142 3.67 7.68 -7.06
CA ALA A 142 4.08 7.24 -5.73
C ALA A 142 4.89 8.33 -5.02
N ASN A 143 4.48 8.68 -3.80
CA ASN A 143 5.19 9.65 -2.95
C ASN A 143 6.12 8.97 -1.95
N SER A 144 5.66 7.89 -1.37
CA SER A 144 6.39 7.05 -0.41
C SER A 144 5.79 5.67 -0.40
N TYR A 145 6.48 4.72 0.22
CA TYR A 145 5.98 3.37 0.39
C TYR A 145 6.44 2.78 1.72
N TYR A 146 5.75 1.73 2.14
CA TYR A 146 6.03 1.01 3.38
C TYR A 146 6.26 -0.46 3.03
N ILE A 147 7.30 -1.03 3.59
CA ILE A 147 7.63 -2.46 3.51
C ILE A 147 7.89 -3.01 4.90
N LYS A 148 7.64 -4.29 5.09
CA LYS A 148 8.00 -4.93 6.36
C LYS A 148 9.52 -4.98 6.49
N GLY A 149 10.04 -4.53 7.63
CA GLY A 149 11.46 -4.62 7.94
C GLY A 149 11.92 -6.08 8.01
N ALA A 150 13.23 -6.30 7.83
CA ALA A 150 13.80 -7.61 8.02
C ALA A 150 13.55 -8.09 9.46
N SER A 151 13.00 -9.31 9.62
CA SER A 151 12.92 -9.95 10.94
C SER A 151 14.34 -10.20 11.46
N GLN A 152 14.61 -9.65 12.63
CA GLN A 152 15.82 -10.00 13.37
C GLN A 152 15.70 -11.39 13.99
#